data_bbf5461558ac8a472374c27741a92b23
#
_entry.id   bbf5461558ac8a472374c27741a92b23
#
_cell.length_a   1.000
_cell.length_b   1.000
_cell.length_c   1.000
_cell.angle_alpha   90.00
_cell.angle_beta   90.00
_cell.angle_gamma   90.00
#
_symmetry.space_group_name_H-M   'P 1'
#
loop_
_entity.id
_entity.type
_entity.pdbx_description
1 polymer ?
#
loop_
_entity_poly.entity_id
_entity_poly.type
_entity_poly.pdbx_seq_one_letter_code
_entity_poly.pdbx_strand_id
1 'polypeptide(L)'
;MANTAWLAFQKGDIASIGIDVSIASEYVNSSRAVFTGDDFVGSMQLQSNVEALKAREGENEDKEILGYVDFRKAISLAMNRDSYCATCTTASKAGFGLFNGMHYYDVENGGVYRNEDVAKQVLCEVYGVNVADYESLDAAYAAITGYNPELAKTLVTSAYAQAKADGVIDDDDKVTLVVGTAADTESTRRTYEFIKAALEAMVVGTPLEGRMVVKFDASFGDNWANDFRAGAYDICTGGWSGAAWDPGYFLLAYLSPQYMYSQAWDTSAETLAYDPDGEGTEYEELEMSLIDWYNCLNGASGAAYNWAEGQVENDFRLGIIAQLEKAVLLKYYSVPLYNYFSAQLRSFKIEYGSNTYNTFMGYGGIRYITYNYDDAAWEKVKESFDYKA
;
A
#
# COMPACT_ATOMS: atom_id res chain seq x y z
N MET A 1 15.88 -21.90 -8.47
CA MET A 1 15.78 -22.33 -9.90
C MET A 1 16.23 -21.18 -10.75
N ALA A 2 17.18 -21.38 -11.65
CA ALA A 2 17.44 -20.36 -12.64
C ALA A 2 16.16 -20.18 -13.46
N ASN A 3 15.54 -19.03 -13.33
CA ASN A 3 14.32 -18.70 -14.02
C ASN A 3 14.59 -18.74 -15.55
N THR A 4 13.72 -19.31 -16.34
CA THR A 4 13.85 -19.34 -17.81
C THR A 4 14.13 -17.96 -18.39
N ALA A 5 13.51 -16.92 -17.83
CA ALA A 5 13.75 -15.53 -18.21
C ALA A 5 15.19 -15.08 -17.92
N TRP A 6 15.80 -15.50 -16.79
CA TRP A 6 17.19 -15.21 -16.47
C TRP A 6 18.14 -15.82 -17.51
N LEU A 7 17.91 -17.08 -17.87
CA LEU A 7 18.69 -17.74 -18.91
C LEU A 7 18.55 -17.07 -20.27
N ALA A 8 17.34 -16.63 -20.63
CA ALA A 8 17.08 -15.88 -21.87
C ALA A 8 17.81 -14.52 -21.85
N PHE A 9 17.81 -13.81 -20.72
CA PHE A 9 18.56 -12.56 -20.56
C PHE A 9 20.07 -12.79 -20.73
N GLN A 10 20.63 -13.80 -20.07
CA GLN A 10 22.05 -14.14 -20.19
C GLN A 10 22.45 -14.53 -21.62
N LYS A 11 21.57 -15.19 -22.36
CA LYS A 11 21.76 -15.49 -23.78
C LYS A 11 21.61 -14.27 -24.69
N GLY A 12 21.07 -13.17 -24.20
CA GLY A 12 20.77 -11.98 -24.99
C GLY A 12 19.48 -12.06 -25.81
N ASP A 13 18.61 -13.04 -25.49
CA ASP A 13 17.32 -13.22 -26.17
C ASP A 13 16.27 -12.18 -25.71
N ILE A 14 16.41 -11.66 -24.47
CA ILE A 14 15.58 -10.59 -23.94
C ILE A 14 16.44 -9.42 -23.47
N ALA A 15 15.90 -8.23 -23.58
CA ALA A 15 16.63 -6.98 -23.41
C ALA A 15 16.57 -6.41 -21.99
N SER A 16 15.68 -6.92 -21.14
CA SER A 16 15.51 -6.48 -19.75
C SER A 16 14.94 -7.60 -18.90
N ILE A 17 15.32 -7.66 -17.63
CA ILE A 17 14.78 -8.61 -16.66
C ILE A 17 14.61 -7.93 -15.30
N GLY A 18 13.57 -8.31 -14.55
CA GLY A 18 13.42 -7.91 -13.14
C GLY A 18 14.51 -8.52 -12.25
N ILE A 19 15.04 -7.73 -11.35
CA ILE A 19 15.97 -8.17 -10.31
C ILE A 19 15.14 -8.62 -9.12
N ASP A 20 15.18 -9.91 -8.81
CA ASP A 20 14.52 -10.48 -7.63
C ASP A 20 15.30 -10.14 -6.35
N VAL A 21 14.58 -10.05 -5.22
CA VAL A 21 15.18 -9.73 -3.92
C VAL A 21 16.30 -10.70 -3.52
N SER A 22 16.22 -11.97 -3.96
CA SER A 22 17.23 -13.01 -3.66
C SER A 22 18.58 -12.76 -4.31
N ILE A 23 18.62 -12.01 -5.43
CA ILE A 23 19.84 -11.69 -6.19
C ILE A 23 20.18 -10.20 -6.20
N ALA A 24 19.37 -9.38 -5.54
CA ALA A 24 19.51 -7.92 -5.58
C ALA A 24 20.89 -7.44 -5.19
N SER A 25 21.50 -8.04 -4.16
CA SER A 25 22.83 -7.67 -3.67
C SER A 25 23.95 -7.86 -4.71
N GLU A 26 23.76 -8.73 -5.70
CA GLU A 26 24.72 -8.99 -6.76
C GLU A 26 24.69 -7.91 -7.85
N TYR A 27 23.55 -7.24 -8.03
CA TYR A 27 23.30 -6.33 -9.16
C TYR A 27 22.94 -4.90 -8.75
N VAL A 28 22.80 -4.61 -7.46
CA VAL A 28 22.40 -3.27 -6.98
C VAL A 28 23.35 -2.16 -7.42
N ASN A 29 24.62 -2.47 -7.61
CA ASN A 29 25.66 -1.54 -8.05
C ASN A 29 25.97 -1.63 -9.55
N SER A 30 25.27 -2.49 -10.29
CA SER A 30 25.45 -2.60 -11.74
C SER A 30 25.12 -1.31 -12.44
N SER A 31 25.97 -0.89 -13.38
CA SER A 31 25.72 0.26 -14.26
C SER A 31 24.47 0.07 -15.15
N ARG A 32 23.97 -1.17 -15.26
CA ARG A 32 22.79 -1.54 -16.02
C ARG A 32 21.55 -1.80 -15.14
N ALA A 33 21.69 -1.73 -13.80
CA ALA A 33 20.56 -1.80 -12.90
C ALA A 33 19.82 -0.46 -12.87
N VAL A 34 18.51 -0.51 -13.05
CA VAL A 34 17.63 0.66 -13.04
C VAL A 34 16.52 0.45 -12.03
N PHE A 35 16.38 1.41 -11.13
CA PHE A 35 15.37 1.44 -10.09
C PHE A 35 14.37 2.55 -10.39
N THR A 36 13.13 2.19 -10.68
CA THR A 36 12.11 3.14 -11.12
C THR A 36 10.86 3.00 -10.27
N GLY A 37 10.47 4.10 -9.60
CA GLY A 37 9.18 4.17 -8.91
C GLY A 37 8.02 4.27 -9.89
N ASP A 38 6.87 3.69 -9.51
CA ASP A 38 5.60 3.85 -10.20
C ASP A 38 4.49 4.30 -9.25
N ASP A 39 3.25 4.30 -9.72
CA ASP A 39 2.07 4.74 -8.96
C ASP A 39 1.49 3.68 -8.01
N PHE A 40 2.12 2.50 -7.89
CA PHE A 40 1.64 1.45 -7.00
C PHE A 40 2.08 1.70 -5.55
N VAL A 41 1.10 1.65 -4.64
CA VAL A 41 1.34 1.58 -3.20
C VAL A 41 0.95 0.18 -2.71
N GLY A 42 1.94 -0.55 -2.21
CA GLY A 42 1.71 -1.86 -1.62
C GLY A 42 1.26 -1.74 -0.17
N SER A 43 0.19 -2.43 0.16
CA SER A 43 -0.45 -2.40 1.48
C SER A 43 -0.72 -3.80 1.99
N MET A 44 -0.76 -3.96 3.28
CA MET A 44 -1.37 -5.10 3.94
C MET A 44 -2.87 -4.81 4.08
N GLN A 45 -3.70 -5.73 3.61
CA GLN A 45 -5.15 -5.65 3.70
C GLN A 45 -5.62 -6.53 4.85
N LEU A 46 -6.45 -5.98 5.73
CA LEU A 46 -7.05 -6.67 6.87
C LEU A 46 -8.53 -6.92 6.57
N GLN A 47 -9.01 -8.12 6.89
CA GLN A 47 -10.39 -8.50 6.61
C GLN A 47 -11.39 -7.60 7.34
N SER A 48 -12.36 -7.05 6.58
CA SER A 48 -13.41 -6.18 7.11
C SER A 48 -14.73 -6.90 7.41
N ASN A 49 -14.89 -8.12 6.91
CA ASN A 49 -16.12 -8.90 7.07
C ASN A 49 -16.08 -9.70 8.38
N VAL A 50 -16.61 -9.12 9.46
CA VAL A 50 -16.64 -9.71 10.79
C VAL A 50 -17.44 -11.03 10.80
N GLU A 51 -18.54 -11.13 10.07
CA GLU A 51 -19.33 -12.36 9.97
C GLU A 51 -18.53 -13.50 9.30
N ALA A 52 -17.71 -13.16 8.29
CA ALA A 52 -16.82 -14.13 7.67
C ALA A 52 -15.65 -14.52 8.57
N LEU A 53 -15.15 -13.60 9.42
CA LEU A 53 -14.16 -13.91 10.45
C LEU A 53 -14.74 -14.95 11.42
N LYS A 54 -15.89 -14.64 12.01
CA LYS A 54 -16.62 -15.50 12.94
C LYS A 54 -16.92 -16.89 12.35
N ALA A 55 -17.40 -16.95 11.13
CA ALA A 55 -17.76 -18.21 10.46
C ALA A 55 -16.56 -19.16 10.25
N ARG A 56 -15.32 -18.66 10.38
CA ARG A 56 -14.08 -19.45 10.21
C ARG A 56 -13.34 -19.73 11.51
N GLU A 57 -13.92 -19.37 12.64
CA GLU A 57 -13.37 -19.70 13.96
C GLU A 57 -13.50 -21.18 14.24
N GLY A 58 -12.45 -21.74 14.82
CA GLY A 58 -12.45 -23.11 15.36
C GLY A 58 -12.74 -23.11 16.86
N GLU A 59 -12.68 -24.27 17.46
CA GLU A 59 -12.80 -24.42 18.92
C GLU A 59 -11.61 -23.71 19.61
N ASN A 60 -11.88 -22.77 20.53
CA ASN A 60 -10.91 -21.92 21.21
C ASN A 60 -10.05 -21.09 20.24
N GLU A 61 -10.61 -20.64 19.13
CA GLU A 61 -9.99 -19.72 18.19
C GLU A 61 -10.88 -18.47 18.04
N ASP A 62 -10.29 -17.29 18.15
CA ASP A 62 -10.91 -16.00 17.83
C ASP A 62 -10.26 -15.38 16.58
N LYS A 63 -11.08 -14.75 15.78
CA LYS A 63 -10.70 -13.90 14.63
C LYS A 63 -11.43 -12.56 14.68
N GLU A 64 -12.55 -12.49 15.36
CA GLU A 64 -13.42 -11.31 15.40
C GLU A 64 -12.71 -10.10 16.02
N ILE A 65 -11.65 -10.31 16.85
CA ILE A 65 -10.83 -9.22 17.39
C ILE A 65 -10.24 -8.33 16.26
N LEU A 66 -10.06 -8.87 15.05
CA LEU A 66 -9.65 -8.08 13.87
C LEU A 66 -10.70 -7.03 13.47
N GLY A 67 -11.96 -7.18 13.91
CA GLY A 67 -13.02 -6.19 13.76
C GLY A 67 -12.80 -4.91 14.57
N TYR A 68 -11.97 -4.93 15.61
CA TYR A 68 -11.70 -3.76 16.47
C TYR A 68 -10.63 -2.86 15.87
N VAL A 69 -10.94 -1.56 15.77
CA VAL A 69 -10.03 -0.59 15.17
C VAL A 69 -8.70 -0.49 15.92
N ASP A 70 -8.72 -0.58 17.25
CA ASP A 70 -7.51 -0.55 18.07
C ASP A 70 -6.59 -1.72 17.75
N PHE A 71 -7.14 -2.91 17.51
CA PHE A 71 -6.34 -4.07 17.12
C PHE A 71 -5.72 -3.91 15.73
N ARG A 72 -6.48 -3.40 14.74
CA ARG A 72 -5.94 -3.11 13.42
C ARG A 72 -4.89 -1.99 13.45
N LYS A 73 -5.12 -0.95 14.27
CA LYS A 73 -4.13 0.11 14.50
C LYS A 73 -2.85 -0.44 15.13
N ALA A 74 -2.97 -1.35 16.11
CA ALA A 74 -1.83 -2.03 16.71
C ALA A 74 -1.03 -2.80 15.67
N ILE A 75 -1.70 -3.55 14.78
CA ILE A 75 -1.07 -4.23 13.65
C ILE A 75 -0.30 -3.23 12.77
N SER A 76 -0.89 -2.10 12.41
CA SER A 76 -0.21 -1.06 11.61
C SER A 76 1.04 -0.53 12.29
N LEU A 77 0.97 -0.28 13.60
CA LEU A 77 2.09 0.25 14.39
C LEU A 77 3.19 -0.80 14.68
N ALA A 78 2.87 -2.08 14.57
CA ALA A 78 3.85 -3.17 14.69
C ALA A 78 4.67 -3.37 13.41
N MET A 79 4.23 -2.83 12.27
CA MET A 79 4.92 -2.95 10.99
C MET A 79 6.03 -1.91 10.86
N ASN A 80 7.29 -2.32 11.04
CA ASN A 80 8.44 -1.49 10.67
C ASN A 80 8.61 -1.51 9.14
N ARG A 81 8.19 -0.44 8.48
CA ARG A 81 8.11 -0.36 7.02
C ARG A 81 9.47 -0.35 6.33
N ASP A 82 10.48 0.26 6.95
CA ASP A 82 11.85 0.25 6.43
C ASP A 82 12.42 -1.17 6.46
N SER A 83 12.25 -1.87 7.57
CA SER A 83 12.65 -3.28 7.72
C SER A 83 11.88 -4.19 6.76
N TYR A 84 10.58 -3.92 6.55
CA TYR A 84 9.77 -4.64 5.56
C TYR A 84 10.34 -4.45 4.15
N CYS A 85 10.62 -3.22 3.74
CA CYS A 85 11.19 -2.94 2.43
C CYS A 85 12.55 -3.61 2.24
N ALA A 86 13.42 -3.54 3.24
CA ALA A 86 14.74 -4.16 3.19
C ALA A 86 14.70 -5.70 3.12
N THR A 87 13.65 -6.32 3.68
CA THR A 87 13.54 -7.79 3.77
C THR A 87 12.70 -8.37 2.64
N CYS A 88 11.60 -7.73 2.29
CA CYS A 88 10.55 -8.30 1.45
C CYS A 88 10.53 -7.73 0.02
N THR A 89 11.24 -6.64 -0.25
CA THR A 89 11.27 -5.99 -1.58
C THR A 89 12.69 -5.83 -2.09
N THR A 90 12.84 -5.58 -3.40
CA THR A 90 14.17 -5.36 -4.00
C THR A 90 14.63 -3.91 -3.87
N ALA A 91 13.71 -2.95 -4.09
CA ALA A 91 14.06 -1.54 -4.22
C ALA A 91 12.98 -0.58 -3.67
N SER A 92 11.86 -1.11 -3.20
CA SER A 92 10.75 -0.29 -2.71
C SER A 92 11.15 0.49 -1.46
N LYS A 93 10.44 1.58 -1.21
CA LYS A 93 10.65 2.48 -0.06
C LYS A 93 9.43 2.47 0.83
N ALA A 94 9.61 2.71 2.12
CA ALA A 94 8.51 2.81 3.07
C ALA A 94 7.41 3.74 2.54
N GLY A 95 6.15 3.28 2.64
CA GLY A 95 4.95 4.00 2.21
C GLY A 95 3.99 4.18 3.37
N PHE A 96 3.41 5.37 3.49
CA PHE A 96 2.59 5.74 4.65
C PHE A 96 1.17 6.17 4.26
N GLY A 97 0.92 6.52 3.01
CA GLY A 97 -0.37 6.99 2.50
C GLY A 97 -0.93 6.12 1.40
N LEU A 98 -2.13 6.44 0.93
CA LEU A 98 -2.77 5.78 -0.21
C LEU A 98 -2.11 6.20 -1.54
N PHE A 99 -1.46 7.36 -1.54
CA PHE A 99 -0.81 7.96 -2.70
C PHE A 99 0.70 8.05 -2.48
N ASN A 100 1.45 7.94 -3.56
CA ASN A 100 2.89 8.17 -3.57
C ASN A 100 3.27 9.38 -4.44
N GLY A 101 4.57 9.60 -4.67
CA GLY A 101 5.09 10.71 -5.45
C GLY A 101 4.81 10.66 -6.96
N MET A 102 4.01 9.69 -7.43
CA MET A 102 3.62 9.57 -8.84
C MET A 102 2.16 9.93 -9.09
N HIS A 103 1.43 10.38 -8.05
CA HIS A 103 0.05 10.83 -8.19
C HIS A 103 0.00 12.34 -8.41
N TYR A 104 -0.25 12.73 -9.65
CA TYR A 104 -0.31 14.13 -10.10
C TYR A 104 -1.76 14.62 -10.06
N TYR A 105 -1.98 15.80 -9.46
CA TYR A 105 -3.25 16.52 -9.55
C TYR A 105 -3.21 17.63 -10.63
N ASP A 106 -2.01 18.01 -11.05
CA ASP A 106 -1.76 18.97 -12.14
C ASP A 106 -0.58 18.46 -12.98
N VAL A 107 -0.92 17.70 -14.02
CA VAL A 107 0.09 17.06 -14.88
C VAL A 107 0.84 18.10 -15.70
N GLU A 108 0.18 19.20 -16.10
CA GLU A 108 0.77 20.23 -16.97
C GLU A 108 1.86 21.01 -16.24
N ASN A 109 1.65 21.31 -14.97
CA ASN A 109 2.60 22.08 -14.15
C ASN A 109 3.44 21.18 -13.22
N GLY A 110 3.23 19.85 -13.25
CA GLY A 110 3.98 18.91 -12.43
C GLY A 110 3.57 18.91 -10.95
N GLY A 111 2.33 19.32 -10.64
CA GLY A 111 1.76 19.29 -9.30
C GLY A 111 1.55 17.85 -8.82
N VAL A 112 2.25 17.46 -7.76
CA VAL A 112 2.17 16.12 -7.15
C VAL A 112 1.45 16.22 -5.82
N TYR A 113 0.37 15.46 -5.66
CA TYR A 113 -0.45 15.49 -4.44
C TYR A 113 0.38 15.30 -3.16
N ARG A 114 1.29 14.34 -3.12
CA ARG A 114 2.10 14.07 -1.92
C ARG A 114 3.08 15.18 -1.54
N ASN A 115 3.33 16.14 -2.42
CA ASN A 115 4.18 17.30 -2.12
C ASN A 115 3.39 18.43 -1.46
N GLU A 116 2.06 18.39 -1.49
CA GLU A 116 1.20 19.42 -0.92
C GLU A 116 1.12 19.36 0.60
N ASP A 117 1.02 20.50 1.24
CA ASP A 117 1.02 20.62 2.70
C ASP A 117 -0.17 19.89 3.33
N VAL A 118 -1.36 19.96 2.74
CA VAL A 118 -2.55 19.24 3.23
C VAL A 118 -2.34 17.73 3.25
N ALA A 119 -1.66 17.18 2.25
CA ALA A 119 -1.37 15.76 2.16
C ALA A 119 -0.32 15.30 3.18
N LYS A 120 0.69 16.13 3.47
CA LYS A 120 1.70 15.86 4.51
C LYS A 120 1.09 15.98 5.90
N GLN A 121 0.30 17.03 6.12
CA GLN A 121 -0.39 17.28 7.40
C GLN A 121 -1.27 16.10 7.81
N VAL A 122 -2.08 15.59 6.89
CA VAL A 122 -2.95 14.44 7.13
C VAL A 122 -2.15 13.19 7.54
N LEU A 123 -1.01 12.92 6.92
CA LEU A 123 -0.18 11.78 7.33
C LEU A 123 0.46 12.00 8.70
N CYS A 124 0.91 13.22 9.02
CA CYS A 124 1.38 13.53 10.38
C CYS A 124 0.27 13.23 11.42
N GLU A 125 -0.97 13.62 11.15
CA GLU A 125 -2.11 13.36 12.03
C GLU A 125 -2.41 11.86 12.17
N VAL A 126 -2.47 11.12 11.07
CA VAL A 126 -2.72 9.66 11.05
C VAL A 126 -1.69 8.90 11.89
N TYR A 127 -0.42 9.30 11.79
CA TYR A 127 0.67 8.63 12.50
C TYR A 127 1.03 9.26 13.84
N GLY A 128 0.30 10.30 14.26
CA GLY A 128 0.48 10.95 15.56
C GLY A 128 1.77 11.76 15.69
N VAL A 129 2.28 12.29 14.57
CA VAL A 129 3.42 13.19 14.54
C VAL A 129 2.94 14.62 14.74
N ASN A 130 3.28 15.24 15.86
CA ASN A 130 2.91 16.62 16.13
C ASN A 130 3.85 17.59 15.40
N VAL A 131 3.33 18.30 14.41
CA VAL A 131 4.11 19.24 13.58
C VAL A 131 4.81 20.32 14.41
N ALA A 132 4.20 20.72 15.54
CA ALA A 132 4.77 21.75 16.41
C ALA A 132 6.09 21.34 17.12
N ASP A 133 6.41 20.04 17.11
CA ASP A 133 7.67 19.52 17.68
C ASP A 133 8.85 19.58 16.69
N TYR A 134 8.63 20.05 15.46
CA TYR A 134 9.60 20.08 14.37
C TYR A 134 9.78 21.49 13.81
N GLU A 135 10.88 21.73 13.12
CA GLU A 135 11.19 23.02 12.50
C GLU A 135 10.30 23.37 11.29
N SER A 136 9.67 22.36 10.68
CA SER A 136 8.78 22.55 9.54
C SER A 136 7.86 21.33 9.38
N LEU A 137 6.78 21.49 8.59
CA LEU A 137 5.92 20.38 8.19
C LEU A 137 6.69 19.30 7.42
N ASP A 138 7.64 19.68 6.57
CA ASP A 138 8.49 18.73 5.84
C ASP A 138 9.36 17.90 6.80
N ALA A 139 9.90 18.52 7.85
CA ALA A 139 10.67 17.82 8.87
C ALA A 139 9.78 16.86 9.67
N ALA A 140 8.57 17.27 10.05
CA ALA A 140 7.60 16.42 10.72
C ALA A 140 7.17 15.24 9.83
N TYR A 141 6.86 15.49 8.58
CA TYR A 141 6.51 14.46 7.59
C TYR A 141 7.65 13.45 7.39
N ALA A 142 8.88 13.91 7.27
CA ALA A 142 10.07 13.04 7.14
C ALA A 142 10.33 12.20 8.40
N ALA A 143 9.81 12.59 9.57
CA ALA A 143 9.94 11.86 10.82
C ALA A 143 8.91 10.74 10.98
N ILE A 144 7.94 10.61 10.06
CA ILE A 144 6.95 9.54 10.11
C ILE A 144 7.64 8.19 9.92
N THR A 145 7.54 7.31 10.89
CA THR A 145 7.99 5.92 10.79
C THR A 145 6.83 4.92 10.71
N GLY A 146 5.65 5.32 11.24
CA GLY A 146 4.50 4.44 11.41
C GLY A 146 4.78 3.21 12.29
N TYR A 147 5.91 3.20 13.02
CA TYR A 147 6.33 2.09 13.87
C TYR A 147 6.39 2.54 15.33
N ASN A 148 5.52 1.95 16.17
CA ASN A 148 5.49 2.22 17.60
C ASN A 148 5.04 0.97 18.37
N PRO A 149 5.97 0.03 18.66
CA PRO A 149 5.64 -1.24 19.27
C PRO A 149 5.03 -1.11 20.68
N GLU A 150 5.41 -0.08 21.45
CA GLU A 150 4.86 0.11 22.80
C GLU A 150 3.40 0.60 22.76
N LEU A 151 3.08 1.52 21.88
CA LEU A 151 1.69 1.91 21.65
C LEU A 151 0.87 0.74 21.07
N ALA A 152 1.47 -0.07 20.18
CA ALA A 152 0.82 -1.26 19.63
C ALA A 152 0.38 -2.22 20.75
N LYS A 153 1.25 -2.52 21.72
CA LYS A 153 0.93 -3.36 22.89
C LYS A 153 -0.19 -2.78 23.76
N THR A 154 -0.18 -1.47 23.95
CA THR A 154 -1.25 -0.76 24.68
C THR A 154 -2.59 -0.94 23.96
N LEU A 155 -2.63 -0.78 22.64
CA LEU A 155 -3.82 -0.93 21.82
C LEU A 155 -4.30 -2.40 21.76
N VAL A 156 -3.40 -3.39 21.70
CA VAL A 156 -3.75 -4.81 21.84
C VAL A 156 -4.46 -5.06 23.16
N THR A 157 -3.94 -4.51 24.25
CA THR A 157 -4.56 -4.66 25.59
C THR A 157 -5.95 -4.02 25.64
N SER A 158 -6.11 -2.83 25.04
CA SER A 158 -7.41 -2.15 24.90
C SER A 158 -8.41 -2.97 24.10
N ALA A 159 -8.00 -3.41 22.90
CA ALA A 159 -8.85 -4.21 22.01
C ALA A 159 -9.27 -5.55 22.65
N TYR A 160 -8.34 -6.23 23.33
CA TYR A 160 -8.65 -7.45 24.06
C TYR A 160 -9.68 -7.21 25.16
N ALA A 161 -9.51 -6.15 25.96
CA ALA A 161 -10.44 -5.83 27.04
C ALA A 161 -11.84 -5.53 26.52
N GLN A 162 -11.94 -4.81 25.38
CA GLN A 162 -13.21 -4.52 24.72
C GLN A 162 -13.83 -5.80 24.16
N ALA A 163 -13.09 -6.60 23.39
CA ALA A 163 -13.56 -7.86 22.80
C ALA A 163 -14.06 -8.83 23.88
N LYS A 164 -13.37 -8.87 25.02
CA LYS A 164 -13.80 -9.68 26.18
C LYS A 164 -15.09 -9.16 26.82
N ALA A 165 -15.23 -7.84 26.94
CA ALA A 165 -16.47 -7.23 27.47
C ALA A 165 -17.66 -7.46 26.53
N ASP A 166 -17.43 -7.50 25.24
CA ASP A 166 -18.44 -7.76 24.21
C ASP A 166 -18.75 -9.28 24.05
N GLY A 167 -18.00 -10.15 24.76
CA GLY A 167 -18.19 -11.62 24.71
C GLY A 167 -17.68 -12.24 23.40
N VAL A 168 -16.72 -11.58 22.74
CA VAL A 168 -16.11 -12.03 21.48
C VAL A 168 -14.95 -12.98 21.75
N ILE A 169 -14.12 -12.70 22.75
CA ILE A 169 -12.92 -13.48 23.08
C ILE A 169 -12.92 -13.96 24.54
N ASP A 170 -12.55 -15.21 24.79
CA ASP A 170 -12.36 -15.79 26.09
C ASP A 170 -10.88 -15.92 26.50
N ASP A 171 -10.61 -16.21 27.78
CA ASP A 171 -9.25 -16.31 28.31
C ASP A 171 -8.43 -17.44 27.71
N ASP A 172 -9.07 -18.47 27.19
CA ASP A 172 -8.42 -19.66 26.60
C ASP A 172 -8.33 -19.58 25.07
N ASP A 173 -8.95 -18.57 24.43
CA ASP A 173 -8.96 -18.45 23.00
C ASP A 173 -7.59 -18.02 22.45
N LYS A 174 -7.24 -18.53 21.28
CA LYS A 174 -6.09 -18.12 20.48
C LYS A 174 -6.57 -17.21 19.36
N VAL A 175 -5.93 -16.07 19.19
CA VAL A 175 -6.13 -15.24 17.99
C VAL A 175 -5.43 -15.92 16.83
N THR A 176 -6.21 -16.51 15.91
CA THR A 176 -5.68 -17.25 14.76
C THR A 176 -5.97 -16.51 13.48
N LEU A 177 -4.92 -15.99 12.82
CA LEU A 177 -5.02 -15.24 11.57
C LEU A 177 -4.33 -15.96 10.42
N VAL A 178 -4.95 -15.96 9.25
CA VAL A 178 -4.43 -16.58 8.03
C VAL A 178 -3.92 -15.49 7.08
N VAL A 179 -2.64 -15.56 6.74
CA VAL A 179 -2.05 -14.76 5.65
C VAL A 179 -2.18 -15.56 4.35
N GLY A 180 -3.08 -15.13 3.48
CA GLY A 180 -3.38 -15.78 2.21
C GLY A 180 -2.65 -15.13 1.02
N THR A 181 -2.29 -15.96 0.03
CA THR A 181 -1.63 -15.50 -1.19
C THR A 181 -1.90 -16.42 -2.38
N ALA A 182 -1.59 -15.94 -3.59
CA ALA A 182 -1.78 -16.69 -4.83
C ALA A 182 -0.92 -17.95 -4.93
N ALA A 183 0.34 -17.90 -4.47
CA ALA A 183 1.28 -19.00 -4.64
C ALA A 183 2.36 -18.99 -3.56
N ASP A 184 2.90 -20.17 -3.30
CA ASP A 184 4.03 -20.39 -2.40
C ASP A 184 5.35 -20.12 -3.15
N THR A 185 5.83 -18.88 -3.01
CA THR A 185 7.10 -18.44 -3.57
C THR A 185 8.03 -17.97 -2.46
N GLU A 186 9.32 -17.82 -2.74
CA GLU A 186 10.26 -17.26 -1.77
C GLU A 186 9.84 -15.86 -1.31
N SER A 187 9.37 -15.01 -2.22
CA SER A 187 8.90 -13.67 -1.91
C SER A 187 7.67 -13.68 -0.99
N THR A 188 6.66 -14.52 -1.28
CA THR A 188 5.45 -14.60 -0.46
C THR A 188 5.73 -15.20 0.92
N ARG A 189 6.69 -16.14 1.02
CA ARG A 189 7.15 -16.66 2.31
C ARG A 189 7.87 -15.61 3.14
N ARG A 190 8.75 -14.80 2.55
CA ARG A 190 9.43 -13.69 3.25
C ARG A 190 8.43 -12.68 3.81
N THR A 191 7.42 -12.32 3.01
CA THR A 191 6.33 -11.44 3.43
C THR A 191 5.55 -12.04 4.61
N TYR A 192 5.17 -13.31 4.50
CA TYR A 192 4.48 -14.02 5.57
C TYR A 192 5.31 -14.06 6.88
N GLU A 193 6.56 -14.48 6.79
CA GLU A 193 7.43 -14.57 7.98
C GLU A 193 7.64 -13.21 8.64
N PHE A 194 7.73 -12.13 7.86
CA PHE A 194 7.81 -10.78 8.39
C PHE A 194 6.54 -10.38 9.13
N ILE A 195 5.37 -10.58 8.51
CA ILE A 195 4.07 -10.28 9.13
C ILE A 195 3.90 -11.10 10.40
N LYS A 196 4.17 -12.41 10.34
CA LYS A 196 4.08 -13.31 11.49
C LYS A 196 4.95 -12.83 12.65
N ALA A 197 6.23 -12.54 12.40
CA ALA A 197 7.15 -12.08 13.42
C ALA A 197 6.69 -10.75 14.07
N ALA A 198 6.16 -9.82 13.27
CA ALA A 198 5.64 -8.55 13.76
C ALA A 198 4.39 -8.75 14.64
N LEU A 199 3.45 -9.60 14.24
CA LEU A 199 2.24 -9.91 15.01
C LEU A 199 2.55 -10.66 16.31
N GLU A 200 3.46 -11.63 16.27
CA GLU A 200 3.90 -12.35 17.46
C GLU A 200 4.63 -11.42 18.45
N ALA A 201 5.48 -10.50 17.97
CA ALA A 201 6.15 -9.52 18.81
C ALA A 201 5.19 -8.47 19.41
N MET A 202 4.15 -8.10 18.66
CA MET A 202 3.14 -7.11 19.08
C MET A 202 2.41 -7.55 20.36
N VAL A 203 2.21 -8.85 20.55
CA VAL A 203 1.42 -9.37 21.69
C VAL A 203 2.26 -9.70 22.92
N VAL A 204 3.59 -9.62 22.86
CA VAL A 204 4.47 -9.90 24.01
C VAL A 204 4.23 -8.86 25.12
N GLY A 205 3.96 -9.34 26.35
CA GLY A 205 3.61 -8.51 27.49
C GLY A 205 2.15 -8.06 27.52
N THR A 206 1.29 -8.57 26.64
CA THR A 206 -0.16 -8.32 26.63
C THR A 206 -0.96 -9.55 27.04
N PRO A 207 -2.29 -9.45 27.25
CA PRO A 207 -3.12 -10.62 27.53
C PRO A 207 -3.12 -11.69 26.42
N LEU A 208 -2.67 -11.35 25.23
CA LEU A 208 -2.56 -12.26 24.08
C LEU A 208 -1.16 -12.89 23.93
N GLU A 209 -0.25 -12.71 24.87
CA GLU A 209 1.08 -13.34 24.83
C GLU A 209 0.96 -14.88 24.80
N GLY A 210 1.63 -15.47 23.78
CA GLY A 210 1.58 -16.93 23.55
C GLY A 210 0.26 -17.42 22.92
N ARG A 211 -0.68 -16.53 22.63
CA ARG A 211 -2.00 -16.83 22.07
C ARG A 211 -2.18 -16.38 20.63
N MET A 212 -1.20 -15.69 20.03
CA MET A 212 -1.21 -15.32 18.62
C MET A 212 -0.75 -16.50 17.77
N VAL A 213 -1.56 -16.89 16.78
CA VAL A 213 -1.25 -17.92 15.80
C VAL A 213 -1.39 -17.34 14.40
N VAL A 214 -0.31 -17.30 13.63
CA VAL A 214 -0.34 -16.83 12.25
C VAL A 214 -0.07 -17.99 11.32
N LYS A 215 -1.04 -18.30 10.46
CA LYS A 215 -1.00 -19.39 9.48
C LYS A 215 -0.71 -18.83 8.09
N PHE A 216 -0.03 -19.60 7.24
CA PHE A 216 0.21 -19.29 5.83
C PHE A 216 -0.66 -20.17 4.96
N ASP A 217 -1.36 -19.58 3.99
CA ASP A 217 -2.10 -20.30 2.96
C ASP A 217 -1.82 -19.71 1.58
N ALA A 218 -1.21 -20.51 0.71
CA ALA A 218 -0.81 -20.14 -0.64
C ALA A 218 -1.62 -20.89 -1.71
N SER A 219 -2.84 -21.30 -1.38
CA SER A 219 -3.68 -22.14 -2.25
C SER A 219 -4.68 -21.37 -3.11
N PHE A 220 -4.76 -20.03 -2.98
CA PHE A 220 -5.80 -19.20 -3.61
C PHE A 220 -5.58 -18.97 -5.11
N GLY A 221 -4.37 -19.19 -5.65
CA GLY A 221 -4.09 -19.00 -7.07
C GLY A 221 -4.43 -17.59 -7.56
N ASP A 222 -4.84 -17.48 -8.82
CA ASP A 222 -5.16 -16.19 -9.45
C ASP A 222 -6.41 -15.52 -8.86
N ASN A 223 -7.22 -16.24 -8.08
CA ASN A 223 -8.44 -15.71 -7.49
C ASN A 223 -8.24 -15.09 -6.09
N TRP A 224 -7.02 -15.07 -5.57
CA TRP A 224 -6.68 -14.65 -4.22
C TRP A 224 -7.36 -13.34 -3.75
N ALA A 225 -7.44 -12.33 -4.64
CA ALA A 225 -8.04 -11.05 -4.29
C ALA A 225 -9.56 -11.14 -4.11
N ASN A 226 -10.25 -11.92 -4.97
CA ASN A 226 -11.69 -12.13 -4.86
C ASN A 226 -12.02 -13.02 -3.64
N ASP A 227 -11.19 -14.03 -3.37
CA ASP A 227 -11.34 -14.88 -2.19
C ASP A 227 -11.16 -14.07 -0.89
N PHE A 228 -10.19 -13.14 -0.85
CA PHE A 228 -10.05 -12.20 0.25
C PHE A 228 -11.31 -11.33 0.42
N ARG A 229 -11.80 -10.72 -0.65
CA ARG A 229 -13.01 -9.89 -0.63
C ARG A 229 -14.24 -10.67 -0.16
N ALA A 230 -14.33 -11.94 -0.54
CA ALA A 230 -15.39 -12.87 -0.08
C ALA A 230 -15.21 -13.32 1.37
N GLY A 231 -14.13 -12.96 2.05
CA GLY A 231 -13.90 -13.32 3.44
C GLY A 231 -13.24 -14.69 3.65
N ALA A 232 -12.57 -15.27 2.64
CA ALA A 232 -11.98 -16.61 2.76
C ALA A 232 -10.75 -16.68 3.68
N TYR A 233 -10.08 -15.56 3.93
CA TYR A 233 -8.91 -15.45 4.81
C TYR A 233 -8.74 -14.04 5.38
N ASP A 234 -7.76 -13.82 6.29
CA ASP A 234 -7.75 -12.70 7.21
C ASP A 234 -6.84 -11.54 6.79
N ILE A 235 -5.70 -11.87 6.18
CA ILE A 235 -4.67 -10.91 5.80
C ILE A 235 -4.17 -11.23 4.39
N CYS A 236 -4.03 -10.23 3.54
CA CYS A 236 -3.24 -10.34 2.31
C CYS A 236 -2.34 -9.11 2.11
N THR A 237 -1.43 -9.21 1.15
CA THR A 237 -0.70 -8.06 0.64
C THR A 237 -1.14 -7.78 -0.78
N GLY A 238 -1.47 -6.54 -1.03
CA GLY A 238 -1.95 -6.07 -2.33
C GLY A 238 -1.99 -4.57 -2.37
N GLY A 239 -2.36 -4.00 -3.48
CA GLY A 239 -2.47 -2.56 -3.64
C GLY A 239 -3.12 -2.24 -4.97
N TRP A 240 -3.10 -0.97 -5.31
CA TRP A 240 -3.68 -0.45 -6.51
C TRP A 240 -2.67 0.40 -7.27
N SER A 241 -2.81 0.42 -8.58
CA SER A 241 -2.13 1.34 -9.49
C SER A 241 -3.13 1.84 -10.52
N GLY A 242 -2.78 2.90 -11.23
CA GLY A 242 -3.62 3.56 -12.22
C GLY A 242 -4.11 4.91 -11.74
N ALA A 243 -4.74 5.68 -12.63
CA ALA A 243 -5.20 7.04 -12.37
C ALA A 243 -4.16 7.95 -11.67
N ALA A 244 -2.88 7.77 -12.00
CA ALA A 244 -1.78 8.57 -11.44
C ALA A 244 -1.87 10.07 -11.77
N TRP A 245 -2.78 10.48 -12.66
CA TRP A 245 -3.06 11.87 -13.04
C TRP A 245 -4.30 12.46 -12.35
N ASP A 246 -5.00 11.69 -11.52
CA ASP A 246 -6.16 12.15 -10.73
C ASP A 246 -6.28 11.37 -9.43
N PRO A 247 -5.67 11.86 -8.33
CA PRO A 247 -5.78 11.25 -7.02
C PRO A 247 -7.22 11.24 -6.50
N GLY A 248 -8.05 12.22 -6.88
CA GLY A 248 -9.47 12.25 -6.53
C GLY A 248 -10.23 11.06 -7.13
N TYR A 249 -9.98 10.74 -8.39
CA TYR A 249 -10.56 9.57 -9.02
C TYR A 249 -9.99 8.26 -8.45
N PHE A 250 -8.70 8.21 -8.12
CA PHE A 250 -8.05 7.02 -7.56
C PHE A 250 -8.66 6.55 -6.23
N LEU A 251 -9.28 7.43 -5.46
CA LEU A 251 -10.01 7.07 -4.24
C LEU A 251 -11.13 6.03 -4.49
N LEU A 252 -11.57 5.84 -5.74
CA LEU A 252 -12.47 4.76 -6.14
C LEU A 252 -11.98 3.39 -5.64
N ALA A 253 -10.67 3.16 -5.68
CA ALA A 253 -10.04 1.91 -5.25
C ALA A 253 -10.26 1.59 -3.76
N TYR A 254 -10.56 2.60 -2.95
CA TYR A 254 -10.70 2.50 -1.49
C TYR A 254 -12.11 2.78 -0.98
N LEU A 255 -12.95 3.46 -1.76
CA LEU A 255 -14.28 3.90 -1.32
C LEU A 255 -15.42 3.20 -2.06
N SER A 256 -15.17 2.63 -3.25
CA SER A 256 -16.22 1.93 -3.99
C SER A 256 -16.27 0.43 -3.64
N PRO A 257 -17.43 -0.12 -3.24
CA PRO A 257 -17.60 -1.55 -2.97
C PRO A 257 -17.21 -2.45 -4.16
N GLN A 258 -17.20 -1.91 -5.37
CA GLN A 258 -16.82 -2.66 -6.58
C GLN A 258 -15.31 -2.95 -6.62
N TYR A 259 -14.47 -2.04 -6.09
CA TYR A 259 -13.02 -2.10 -6.27
C TYR A 259 -12.27 -2.39 -4.96
N MET A 260 -12.69 -1.80 -3.83
CA MET A 260 -11.97 -1.90 -2.56
C MET A 260 -11.81 -3.35 -2.07
N TYR A 261 -10.75 -3.61 -1.34
CA TYR A 261 -10.53 -4.90 -0.68
C TYR A 261 -11.48 -5.09 0.51
N SER A 262 -11.77 -4.04 1.24
CA SER A 262 -12.62 -4.03 2.45
C SER A 262 -14.12 -3.91 2.10
N GLN A 263 -14.64 -4.84 1.28
CA GLN A 263 -16.01 -4.75 0.73
C GLN A 263 -17.13 -4.78 1.77
N ALA A 264 -16.88 -5.31 2.97
CA ALA A 264 -17.85 -5.29 4.06
C ALA A 264 -17.88 -3.97 4.85
N TRP A 265 -16.97 -3.05 4.58
CA TRP A 265 -17.02 -1.71 5.13
C TRP A 265 -17.99 -0.85 4.33
N ASP A 266 -19.05 -0.37 5.00
CA ASP A 266 -20.05 0.45 4.35
C ASP A 266 -19.66 1.94 4.32
N THR A 267 -19.08 2.38 3.21
CA THR A 267 -18.67 3.77 2.98
C THR A 267 -19.85 4.73 2.80
N SER A 268 -21.08 4.22 2.63
CA SER A 268 -22.29 5.03 2.58
C SER A 268 -22.87 5.34 3.97
N ALA A 269 -22.51 4.52 4.96
CA ALA A 269 -22.90 4.75 6.36
C ALA A 269 -21.85 5.54 7.16
N GLU A 270 -20.61 5.61 6.68
CA GLU A 270 -19.54 6.39 7.30
C GLU A 270 -19.60 7.83 6.84
N THR A 271 -19.74 8.76 7.80
CA THR A 271 -19.81 10.20 7.50
C THR A 271 -18.51 10.92 7.81
N LEU A 272 -18.28 12.00 7.09
CA LEU A 272 -17.20 12.96 7.29
C LEU A 272 -17.80 14.35 7.33
N ALA A 273 -17.55 15.08 8.42
CA ALA A 273 -17.84 16.50 8.54
C ALA A 273 -16.58 17.30 8.15
N TYR A 274 -16.70 18.16 7.18
CA TYR A 274 -15.59 18.97 6.68
C TYR A 274 -16.08 20.26 6.03
N ASP A 275 -15.37 21.35 6.27
CA ASP A 275 -15.53 22.64 5.59
C ASP A 275 -14.47 22.76 4.48
N PRO A 276 -14.86 22.61 3.20
CA PRO A 276 -13.88 22.47 2.12
C PRO A 276 -13.23 23.78 1.66
N ASP A 277 -13.80 24.93 1.97
CA ASP A 277 -13.31 26.23 1.53
C ASP A 277 -12.98 27.21 2.68
N GLY A 278 -13.11 26.77 3.94
CA GLY A 278 -12.78 27.50 5.14
C GLY A 278 -13.88 28.44 5.64
N GLU A 279 -13.73 28.88 6.89
CA GLU A 279 -14.76 29.65 7.61
C GLU A 279 -15.18 30.94 6.86
N GLY A 280 -16.52 31.12 6.77
CA GLY A 280 -17.13 32.35 6.27
C GLY A 280 -17.15 32.48 4.74
N THR A 281 -17.03 31.39 4.03
CA THR A 281 -17.04 31.32 2.57
C THR A 281 -18.35 30.77 2.00
N GLU A 282 -18.33 30.13 0.84
CA GLU A 282 -19.53 29.65 0.13
C GLU A 282 -20.19 28.45 0.83
N TYR A 283 -19.36 27.58 1.40
CA TYR A 283 -19.83 26.38 2.09
C TYR A 283 -19.66 26.55 3.61
N GLU A 284 -20.61 26.03 4.37
CA GLU A 284 -20.44 25.77 5.80
C GLU A 284 -19.88 24.35 5.96
N GLU A 285 -19.61 23.94 7.21
CA GLU A 285 -19.24 22.54 7.47
C GLU A 285 -20.33 21.60 6.92
N LEU A 286 -19.94 20.77 5.94
CA LEU A 286 -20.81 19.79 5.31
C LEU A 286 -20.57 18.43 5.96
N GLU A 287 -21.66 17.72 6.30
CA GLU A 287 -21.61 16.34 6.74
C GLU A 287 -22.19 15.43 5.65
N MET A 288 -21.34 14.61 5.04
CA MET A 288 -21.76 13.67 3.98
C MET A 288 -21.09 12.31 4.19
N SER A 289 -21.67 11.28 3.57
CA SER A 289 -20.99 9.97 3.52
C SER A 289 -19.69 10.05 2.74
N LEU A 290 -18.74 9.12 3.03
CA LEU A 290 -17.47 9.09 2.32
C LEU A 290 -17.66 8.91 0.81
N ILE A 291 -18.62 8.08 0.42
CA ILE A 291 -18.92 7.86 -1.00
C ILE A 291 -19.58 9.09 -1.65
N ASP A 292 -20.38 9.87 -0.91
CA ASP A 292 -20.97 11.10 -1.44
C ASP A 292 -19.91 12.19 -1.62
N TRP A 293 -18.97 12.33 -0.69
CA TRP A 293 -17.80 13.19 -0.87
C TRP A 293 -17.03 12.82 -2.13
N TYR A 294 -16.76 11.52 -2.32
CA TYR A 294 -16.11 11.01 -3.54
C TYR A 294 -16.92 11.34 -4.80
N ASN A 295 -18.23 11.14 -4.79
CA ASN A 295 -19.12 11.41 -5.92
C ASN A 295 -19.13 12.89 -6.30
N CYS A 296 -19.19 13.79 -5.31
CA CYS A 296 -19.12 15.24 -5.52
C CYS A 296 -17.75 15.66 -6.10
N LEU A 297 -16.66 15.12 -5.53
CA LEU A 297 -15.29 15.39 -5.97
C LEU A 297 -15.04 15.00 -7.44
N ASN A 298 -15.75 13.99 -7.93
CA ASN A 298 -15.59 13.47 -9.30
C ASN A 298 -16.75 13.83 -10.24
N GLY A 299 -17.68 14.68 -9.81
CA GLY A 299 -18.80 15.16 -10.64
C GLY A 299 -19.73 14.04 -11.09
N ALA A 300 -19.96 13.03 -10.22
CA ALA A 300 -20.83 11.91 -10.54
C ALA A 300 -22.26 12.38 -10.79
N SER A 301 -22.96 11.71 -11.70
CA SER A 301 -24.36 12.03 -12.01
C SER A 301 -25.24 11.83 -10.77
N GLY A 302 -25.97 12.89 -10.38
CA GLY A 302 -26.83 12.89 -9.20
C GLY A 302 -26.12 13.22 -7.88
N ALA A 303 -24.83 13.53 -7.88
CA ALA A 303 -24.14 14.07 -6.70
C ALA A 303 -24.72 15.42 -6.28
N ALA A 304 -24.65 15.72 -4.99
CA ALA A 304 -25.18 16.99 -4.44
C ALA A 304 -24.42 18.21 -4.99
N TYR A 305 -23.14 18.05 -5.25
CA TYR A 305 -22.25 19.09 -5.78
C TYR A 305 -21.41 18.54 -6.95
N ASN A 306 -20.89 19.43 -7.78
CA ASN A 306 -19.95 19.10 -8.84
C ASN A 306 -18.63 19.82 -8.59
N TRP A 307 -17.67 19.10 -7.96
CA TRP A 307 -16.32 19.58 -7.68
C TRP A 307 -15.27 18.85 -8.51
N ALA A 308 -15.67 18.38 -9.69
CA ALA A 308 -14.75 17.74 -10.63
C ALA A 308 -13.60 18.69 -11.03
N GLU A 309 -12.56 18.12 -11.59
CA GLU A 309 -11.41 18.85 -12.11
C GLU A 309 -11.87 20.01 -13.03
N GLY A 310 -11.33 21.19 -12.79
CA GLY A 310 -11.69 22.43 -13.52
C GLY A 310 -13.03 23.04 -13.15
N GLN A 311 -13.79 22.51 -12.20
CA GLN A 311 -15.04 23.11 -11.70
C GLN A 311 -14.80 23.98 -10.45
N VAL A 312 -13.79 23.67 -9.68
CA VAL A 312 -13.35 24.38 -8.47
C VAL A 312 -11.82 24.47 -8.47
N GLU A 313 -11.26 25.31 -7.60
CA GLU A 313 -9.82 25.48 -7.47
C GLU A 313 -9.15 24.18 -6.96
N ASN A 314 -7.88 23.97 -7.32
CA ASN A 314 -7.15 22.78 -6.92
C ASN A 314 -7.04 22.62 -5.41
N ASP A 315 -6.78 23.71 -4.67
CA ASP A 315 -6.65 23.66 -3.20
C ASP A 315 -7.92 23.13 -2.52
N PHE A 316 -9.10 23.53 -3.03
CA PHE A 316 -10.38 23.00 -2.57
C PHE A 316 -10.45 21.48 -2.75
N ARG A 317 -10.10 20.97 -3.92
CA ARG A 317 -10.10 19.53 -4.21
C ARG A 317 -9.07 18.77 -3.37
N LEU A 318 -7.87 19.32 -3.24
CA LEU A 318 -6.77 18.72 -2.46
C LEU A 318 -7.16 18.58 -0.98
N GLY A 319 -7.87 19.54 -0.41
CA GLY A 319 -8.40 19.45 0.94
C GLY A 319 -9.35 18.26 1.11
N ILE A 320 -10.31 18.08 0.20
CA ILE A 320 -11.26 16.95 0.23
C ILE A 320 -10.51 15.62 0.06
N ILE A 321 -9.59 15.52 -0.90
CA ILE A 321 -8.77 14.31 -1.13
C ILE A 321 -8.02 13.93 0.15
N ALA A 322 -7.42 14.91 0.83
CA ALA A 322 -6.65 14.69 2.04
C ALA A 322 -7.53 14.16 3.20
N GLN A 323 -8.73 14.72 3.38
CA GLN A 323 -9.65 14.24 4.41
C GLN A 323 -10.21 12.85 4.11
N LEU A 324 -10.48 12.53 2.84
CA LEU A 324 -10.87 11.18 2.44
C LEU A 324 -9.73 10.17 2.63
N GLU A 325 -8.49 10.53 2.26
CA GLU A 325 -7.31 9.71 2.55
C GLU A 325 -7.18 9.42 4.05
N LYS A 326 -7.31 10.45 4.89
CA LYS A 326 -7.29 10.31 6.36
C LYS A 326 -8.37 9.36 6.86
N ALA A 327 -9.62 9.53 6.39
CA ALA A 327 -10.74 8.70 6.80
C ALA A 327 -10.51 7.21 6.47
N VAL A 328 -9.99 6.91 5.28
CA VAL A 328 -9.64 5.54 4.88
C VAL A 328 -8.50 4.97 5.74
N LEU A 329 -7.42 5.74 5.94
CA LEU A 329 -6.25 5.28 6.71
C LEU A 329 -6.60 5.00 8.17
N LEU A 330 -7.48 5.79 8.79
CA LEU A 330 -7.89 5.62 10.19
C LEU A 330 -8.77 4.39 10.43
N LYS A 331 -9.29 3.72 9.39
CA LYS A 331 -9.97 2.43 9.51
C LYS A 331 -8.99 1.25 9.61
N TYR A 332 -7.76 1.44 9.15
CA TYR A 332 -6.70 0.41 9.16
C TYR A 332 -7.10 -0.89 8.47
N TYR A 333 -8.07 -0.89 7.56
CA TYR A 333 -8.36 -2.03 6.69
C TYR A 333 -7.31 -2.20 5.61
N SER A 334 -6.78 -1.06 5.10
CA SER A 334 -5.62 -1.03 4.22
C SER A 334 -4.47 -0.32 4.94
N VAL A 335 -3.42 -1.06 5.22
CA VAL A 335 -2.23 -0.56 5.94
C VAL A 335 -1.10 -0.39 4.93
N PRO A 336 -0.79 0.84 4.48
CA PRO A 336 0.30 1.09 3.54
C PRO A 336 1.63 0.61 4.12
N LEU A 337 2.41 -0.11 3.30
CA LEU A 337 3.71 -0.65 3.68
C LEU A 337 4.84 -0.05 2.85
N TYR A 338 4.65 0.09 1.53
CA TYR A 338 5.71 0.55 0.65
C TYR A 338 5.19 1.25 -0.60
N ASN A 339 5.98 2.19 -1.09
CA ASN A 339 5.91 2.73 -2.44
C ASN A 339 6.76 1.83 -3.34
N TYR A 340 6.16 1.30 -4.39
CA TYR A 340 6.82 0.32 -5.23
C TYR A 340 7.90 0.97 -6.11
N PHE A 341 9.03 0.28 -6.20
CA PHE A 341 10.09 0.54 -7.15
C PHE A 341 10.40 -0.74 -7.92
N SER A 342 10.27 -0.67 -9.23
CA SER A 342 10.76 -1.72 -10.11
C SER A 342 12.28 -1.73 -10.10
N ALA A 343 12.87 -2.91 -9.95
CA ALA A 343 14.30 -3.11 -10.13
C ALA A 343 14.52 -3.93 -11.40
N GLN A 344 15.19 -3.36 -12.39
CA GLN A 344 15.42 -3.98 -13.68
C GLN A 344 16.90 -4.00 -14.00
N LEU A 345 17.38 -5.10 -14.55
CA LEU A 345 18.67 -5.21 -15.21
C LEU A 345 18.48 -5.10 -16.73
N ARG A 346 19.14 -4.14 -17.36
CA ARG A 346 18.99 -3.85 -18.78
C ARG A 346 20.18 -4.32 -19.57
N SER A 347 19.92 -4.95 -20.72
CA SER A 347 20.96 -5.44 -21.63
C SER A 347 21.77 -4.28 -22.22
N PHE A 348 23.07 -4.48 -22.42
CA PHE A 348 23.90 -3.56 -23.20
C PHE A 348 23.51 -3.49 -24.68
N LYS A 349 22.67 -4.41 -25.16
CA LYS A 349 22.16 -4.41 -26.54
C LYS A 349 21.33 -3.17 -26.86
N ILE A 350 20.66 -2.60 -25.86
CA ILE A 350 19.70 -1.50 -26.04
C ILE A 350 19.96 -0.36 -25.07
N GLU A 351 19.47 0.83 -25.44
CA GLU A 351 19.31 1.96 -24.54
C GLU A 351 17.85 2.37 -24.48
N TYR A 352 17.40 2.69 -23.27
CA TYR A 352 16.09 3.29 -23.03
C TYR A 352 16.20 4.81 -23.07
N GLY A 353 15.16 5.48 -23.57
CA GLY A 353 15.13 6.94 -23.61
C GLY A 353 15.10 7.62 -22.24
N SER A 354 14.72 6.87 -21.19
CA SER A 354 14.59 7.37 -19.82
C SER A 354 14.72 6.21 -18.81
N ASN A 355 15.03 6.55 -17.56
CA ASN A 355 14.97 5.65 -16.41
C ASN A 355 13.72 5.85 -15.55
N THR A 356 12.78 6.68 -16.00
CA THR A 356 11.56 7.00 -15.27
C THR A 356 10.38 6.15 -15.73
N TYR A 357 9.36 6.08 -14.90
CA TYR A 357 8.05 5.55 -15.23
C TYR A 357 7.18 6.67 -15.82
N ASN A 358 6.43 6.34 -16.85
CA ASN A 358 5.37 7.18 -17.38
C ASN A 358 4.12 6.34 -17.57
N THR A 359 3.01 6.78 -17.04
CA THR A 359 1.72 6.05 -17.05
C THR A 359 1.27 5.63 -18.44
N PHE A 360 1.60 6.41 -19.49
CA PHE A 360 1.21 6.12 -20.86
C PHE A 360 2.23 5.29 -21.65
N MET A 361 3.50 5.29 -21.22
CA MET A 361 4.60 4.67 -21.94
C MET A 361 5.34 3.59 -21.15
N GLY A 362 4.95 3.37 -19.91
CA GLY A 362 5.59 2.41 -19.01
C GLY A 362 7.01 2.81 -18.58
N TYR A 363 7.77 1.82 -18.18
CA TYR A 363 9.14 2.00 -17.69
C TYR A 363 10.11 2.32 -18.83
N GLY A 364 10.78 3.46 -18.75
CA GLY A 364 11.85 3.85 -19.66
C GLY A 364 11.39 4.29 -21.06
N GLY A 365 10.09 4.41 -21.29
CA GLY A 365 9.54 4.83 -22.56
C GLY A 365 9.90 3.90 -23.70
N ILE A 366 9.29 2.72 -23.73
CA ILE A 366 9.56 1.64 -24.72
C ILE A 366 9.57 2.15 -26.18
N ARG A 367 8.77 3.18 -26.48
CA ARG A 367 8.71 3.80 -27.82
C ARG A 367 10.04 4.42 -28.25
N TYR A 368 10.90 4.80 -27.31
CA TYR A 368 12.16 5.53 -27.55
C TYR A 368 13.39 4.66 -27.34
N ILE A 369 13.22 3.33 -27.28
CA ILE A 369 14.35 2.40 -27.19
C ILE A 369 15.15 2.47 -28.49
N THR A 370 16.48 2.56 -28.33
CA THR A 370 17.44 2.48 -29.43
C THR A 370 18.27 1.21 -29.29
N TYR A 371 18.79 0.71 -30.42
CA TYR A 371 19.66 -0.45 -30.44
C TYR A 371 21.12 -0.01 -30.56
N ASN A 372 21.96 -0.45 -29.61
CA ASN A 372 23.41 -0.29 -29.67
C ASN A 372 24.06 -1.30 -30.63
N TYR A 373 23.41 -2.46 -30.76
CA TYR A 373 23.87 -3.57 -31.59
C TYR A 373 22.71 -4.18 -32.35
N ASP A 374 22.91 -4.50 -33.62
CA ASP A 374 22.05 -5.43 -34.34
C ASP A 374 22.29 -6.87 -33.84
N ASP A 375 21.46 -7.82 -34.26
CA ASP A 375 21.55 -9.19 -33.78
C ASP A 375 22.89 -9.86 -34.08
N ALA A 376 23.46 -9.60 -35.27
CA ALA A 376 24.72 -10.20 -35.69
C ALA A 376 25.95 -9.62 -34.96
N ALA A 377 25.91 -8.32 -34.63
CA ALA A 377 26.93 -7.66 -33.82
C ALA A 377 26.80 -8.05 -32.34
N TRP A 378 25.57 -8.17 -31.84
CA TRP A 378 25.30 -8.59 -30.48
C TRP A 378 25.84 -10.00 -30.17
N GLU A 379 25.59 -10.95 -31.03
CA GLU A 379 26.13 -12.32 -30.88
C GLU A 379 27.64 -12.40 -30.72
N LYS A 380 28.38 -11.43 -31.24
CA LYS A 380 29.86 -11.41 -31.15
C LYS A 380 30.39 -10.81 -29.86
N VAL A 381 29.57 -9.95 -29.18
CA VAL A 381 30.04 -9.16 -28.04
C VAL A 381 29.33 -9.47 -26.73
N LYS A 382 28.18 -10.13 -26.74
CA LYS A 382 27.32 -10.33 -25.57
C LYS A 382 28.03 -10.96 -24.36
N GLU A 383 28.95 -11.87 -24.59
CA GLU A 383 29.73 -12.54 -23.51
C GLU A 383 30.82 -11.66 -22.90
N SER A 384 31.15 -10.52 -23.54
CA SER A 384 32.17 -9.61 -23.04
C SER A 384 31.68 -8.64 -21.97
N PHE A 385 30.35 -8.56 -21.74
CA PHE A 385 29.75 -7.64 -20.79
C PHE A 385 29.60 -8.27 -19.40
N ASP A 386 30.03 -7.52 -18.38
CA ASP A 386 29.80 -7.85 -16.98
C ASP A 386 28.59 -7.06 -16.46
N TYR A 387 27.52 -7.77 -16.15
CA TYR A 387 26.32 -7.18 -15.57
C TYR A 387 26.41 -6.90 -14.07
N LYS A 388 27.50 -7.31 -13.40
CA LYS A 388 27.72 -7.05 -11.98
C LYS A 388 28.59 -5.80 -11.74
N ALA A 389 29.20 -5.26 -12.79
CA ALA A 389 30.06 -4.08 -12.74
C ALA A 389 29.29 -2.76 -12.83
#